data_f4f30ec17c075cd60224e2600bc96816
#
_entry.id   f4f30ec17c075cd60224e2600bc96816
#
_cell.length_a   1.000
_cell.length_b   1.000
_cell.length_c   1.000
_cell.angle_alpha   90.00
_cell.angle_beta   90.00
_cell.angle_gamma   90.00
#
_symmetry.space_group_name_H-M   'P 1'
#
loop_
_entity.id
_entity.type
_entity.pdbx_description
1 polymer ?
#
loop_
_entity_poly.entity_id
_entity_poly.type
_entity_poly.pdbx_seq_one_letter_code
_entity_poly.pdbx_strand_id
1 'polypeptide(L)'
;MRNSAQQDTTCYVIAYDIPDDRRRTKIHQVLTGFGKWTQYSLFECFLTRKELVQLRTKLAQHLIETQDSIRFYPLCANCVEKVETIGGPPPAEAMLFVI
;
A
#
# COMPACT_ATOMS: atom_id res chain seq x y z
N MET A 1 12.51 -21.89 -10.11
CA MET A 1 11.82 -21.45 -9.95
C MET A 1 11.82 -20.27 -9.64
N ARG A 2 11.98 -19.97 -10.11
CA ARG A 2 11.94 -18.88 -9.92
C ARG A 2 11.63 -18.64 -8.69
N ASN A 3 11.99 -17.87 -8.20
CA ASN A 3 11.54 -17.65 -6.97
C ASN A 3 10.17 -17.12 -7.04
N SER A 4 9.28 -18.00 -6.93
CA SER A 4 7.91 -17.59 -7.11
C SER A 4 7.44 -16.67 -6.03
N ALA A 5 8.08 -16.71 -4.89
CA ALA A 5 7.65 -15.83 -3.81
C ALA A 5 7.75 -14.38 -4.20
N GLN A 6 8.68 -14.04 -5.06
CA GLN A 6 8.83 -12.68 -5.49
C GLN A 6 7.74 -12.23 -6.38
N GLN A 7 7.03 -13.18 -6.97
CA GLN A 7 5.97 -12.84 -7.87
C GLN A 7 4.62 -12.92 -7.26
N ASP A 8 4.56 -13.39 -6.00
CA ASP A 8 3.29 -13.52 -5.31
C ASP A 8 2.97 -12.28 -4.53
N THR A 9 2.98 -11.15 -5.22
CA THR A 9 2.55 -9.93 -4.57
C THR A 9 1.09 -9.68 -4.90
N THR A 10 0.42 -9.04 -3.96
CA THR A 10 -0.93 -8.54 -4.15
C THR A 10 -0.87 -7.04 -4.04
N CYS A 11 -1.61 -6.37 -4.89
CA CYS A 11 -1.73 -4.91 -4.80
C CYS A 11 -2.74 -4.57 -3.72
N TYR A 12 -2.32 -3.74 -2.78
CA TYR A 12 -3.23 -3.22 -1.77
C TYR A 12 -3.35 -1.72 -1.96
N VAL A 13 -4.58 -1.25 -2.09
CA VAL A 13 -4.85 0.18 -1.96
C VAL A 13 -5.08 0.39 -0.48
N ILE A 14 -4.27 1.22 0.13
CA ILE A 14 -4.33 1.44 1.57
C ILE A 14 -4.76 2.87 1.83
N ALA A 15 -5.90 2.99 2.52
CA ALA A 15 -6.48 4.28 2.86
C ALA A 15 -6.42 4.47 4.36
N TYR A 16 -5.98 5.62 4.81
CA TYR A 16 -5.94 5.89 6.24
C TYR A 16 -6.65 7.19 6.58
N ASP A 17 -7.20 7.22 7.79
CA ASP A 17 -7.88 8.39 8.32
C ASP A 17 -7.41 8.55 9.75
N ILE A 18 -6.50 9.50 9.96
CA ILE A 18 -5.84 9.69 11.24
C ILE A 18 -5.89 11.15 11.61
N PRO A 19 -6.69 11.52 12.62
CA PRO A 19 -6.89 12.94 12.98
C PRO A 19 -5.65 13.61 13.53
N ASP A 20 -4.80 12.86 14.23
CA ASP A 20 -3.62 13.44 14.87
C ASP A 20 -2.48 13.61 13.87
N ASP A 21 -1.92 14.81 13.80
CA ASP A 21 -0.88 15.13 12.82
C ASP A 21 0.37 14.29 13.01
N ARG A 22 0.80 14.07 14.25
CA ARG A 22 2.01 13.30 14.51
C ARG A 22 1.86 11.86 14.11
N ARG A 23 0.75 11.24 14.51
CA ARG A 23 0.51 9.85 14.14
C ARG A 23 0.35 9.72 12.64
N ARG A 24 -0.36 10.66 12.02
CA ARG A 24 -0.54 10.62 10.56
C ARG A 24 0.80 10.68 9.85
N THR A 25 1.71 11.53 10.29
CA THR A 25 3.04 11.63 9.70
C THR A 25 3.82 10.32 9.86
N LYS A 26 3.73 9.70 11.03
CA LYS A 26 4.41 8.42 11.24
C LYS A 26 3.86 7.33 10.35
N ILE A 27 2.55 7.26 10.23
CA ILE A 27 1.91 6.26 9.36
C ILE A 27 2.33 6.49 7.91
N HIS A 28 2.33 7.73 7.46
CA HIS A 28 2.77 8.06 6.11
C HIS A 28 4.22 7.60 5.89
N GLN A 29 5.10 7.84 6.83
CA GLN A 29 6.49 7.43 6.73
C GLN A 29 6.64 5.91 6.64
N VAL A 30 5.86 5.18 7.45
CA VAL A 30 5.90 3.72 7.39
C VAL A 30 5.45 3.25 6.02
N LEU A 31 4.32 3.77 5.54
CA LEU A 31 3.78 3.35 4.24
C LEU A 31 4.73 3.67 3.09
N THR A 32 5.45 4.77 3.17
CA THR A 32 6.42 5.13 2.14
C THR A 32 7.48 4.05 1.96
N GLY A 33 7.79 3.32 3.01
CA GLY A 33 8.76 2.23 2.93
C GLY A 33 8.21 0.96 2.30
N PHE A 34 6.90 0.89 2.06
CA PHE A 34 6.27 -0.33 1.55
C PHE A 34 5.57 -0.14 0.21
N GLY A 35 5.32 1.09 -0.18
CA GLY A 35 4.61 1.33 -1.42
C GLY A 35 4.72 2.77 -1.87
N LYS A 36 3.80 3.16 -2.74
CA LYS A 36 3.84 4.46 -3.37
C LYS A 36 2.62 5.28 -2.98
N TRP A 37 2.88 6.49 -2.52
CA TRP A 37 1.81 7.46 -2.25
C TRP A 37 1.18 7.87 -3.58
N THR A 38 -0.13 7.89 -3.62
CA THR A 38 -0.84 8.30 -4.83
C THR A 38 -1.45 9.67 -4.67
N GLN A 39 -2.34 9.83 -3.69
CA GLN A 39 -2.96 11.13 -3.42
C GLN A 39 -3.59 11.09 -2.05
N TYR A 40 -3.66 12.25 -1.42
CA TYR A 40 -4.30 12.38 -0.10
C TYR A 40 -3.80 11.32 0.87
N SER A 41 -4.68 10.50 1.41
CA SER A 41 -4.34 9.45 2.36
C SER A 41 -4.40 8.07 1.72
N LEU A 42 -3.92 7.96 0.48
CA LEU A 42 -3.94 6.70 -0.26
C LEU A 42 -2.55 6.28 -0.69
N PHE A 43 -2.27 5.00 -0.49
CA PHE A 43 -1.04 4.37 -0.97
C PHE A 43 -1.39 3.15 -1.81
N GLU A 44 -0.54 2.85 -2.78
CA GLU A 44 -0.59 1.60 -3.52
C GLU A 44 0.64 0.80 -3.17
N CYS A 45 0.43 -0.38 -2.63
CA CYS A 45 1.52 -1.23 -2.16
C CYS A 45 1.38 -2.61 -2.77
N PHE A 46 2.44 -3.07 -3.44
CA PHE A 46 2.48 -4.42 -3.98
C PHE A 46 3.28 -5.27 -3.01
N LEU A 47 2.58 -6.09 -2.23
CA LEU A 47 3.16 -6.77 -1.08
C LEU A 47 3.03 -8.27 -1.19
N THR A 48 4.09 -8.97 -0.78
CA THR A 48 3.98 -10.38 -0.48
C THR A 48 3.25 -10.54 0.84
N ARG A 49 2.86 -11.77 1.16
CA ARG A 49 2.21 -12.05 2.44
C ARG A 49 3.11 -11.64 3.61
N LYS A 50 4.39 -11.93 3.50
CA LYS A 50 5.34 -11.58 4.55
C LYS A 50 5.44 -10.07 4.74
N GLU A 51 5.49 -9.34 3.63
CA GLU A 51 5.56 -7.88 3.68
C GLU A 51 4.30 -7.28 4.27
N LEU A 52 3.15 -7.87 3.96
CA LEU A 52 1.90 -7.38 4.54
C LEU A 52 1.92 -7.51 6.06
N VAL A 53 2.40 -8.65 6.57
CA VAL A 53 2.49 -8.86 8.00
C VAL A 53 3.46 -7.84 8.62
N GLN A 54 4.59 -7.63 7.99
CA GLN A 54 5.56 -6.65 8.47
C GLN A 54 4.98 -5.24 8.51
N LEU A 55 4.27 -4.88 7.46
CA LEU A 55 3.64 -3.56 7.40
C LEU A 55 2.62 -3.38 8.50
N ARG A 56 1.75 -4.38 8.69
CA ARG A 56 0.73 -4.29 9.72
C ARG A 56 1.36 -4.14 11.11
N THR A 57 2.43 -4.86 11.35
CA THR A 57 3.12 -4.79 12.64
C THR A 57 3.68 -3.39 12.88
N LYS A 58 4.29 -2.81 11.85
CA LYS A 58 4.85 -1.48 11.98
C LYS A 58 3.77 -0.42 12.17
N LEU A 59 2.68 -0.54 11.43
CA LEU A 59 1.59 0.42 11.56
C LEU A 59 0.97 0.38 12.96
N ALA A 60 0.83 -0.83 13.50
CA ALA A 60 0.21 -0.98 14.81
C ALA A 60 0.97 -0.24 15.92
N GLN A 61 2.27 -0.03 15.72
CA GLN A 61 3.07 0.67 16.72
C GLN A 61 2.70 2.16 16.84
N HIS A 62 2.03 2.70 15.84
CA HIS A 62 1.74 4.13 15.80
C HIS A 62 0.26 4.46 15.81
N LEU A 63 -0.60 3.46 15.88
CA LEU A 63 -2.05 3.68 15.79
C LEU A 63 -2.72 3.66 17.16
N ILE A 64 -3.76 4.47 17.26
CA ILE A 64 -4.69 4.40 18.37
C ILE A 64 -6.04 4.01 17.76
N GLU A 65 -6.43 2.76 17.96
CA GLU A 65 -7.56 2.19 17.21
C GLU A 65 -8.90 2.86 17.50
N THR A 66 -9.02 3.51 18.63
CA THR A 66 -10.24 4.22 18.97
C THR A 66 -10.37 5.55 18.22
N GLN A 67 -9.30 6.02 17.61
CA GLN A 67 -9.29 7.31 16.92
C GLN A 67 -8.91 7.21 15.47
N ASP A 68 -8.11 6.20 15.11
CA ASP A 68 -7.49 6.08 13.80
C ASP A 68 -8.07 4.90 13.05
N SER A 69 -8.08 4.97 11.71
CA SER A 69 -8.47 3.83 10.91
C SER A 69 -7.57 3.70 9.69
N ILE A 70 -7.32 2.46 9.29
CA ILE A 70 -6.61 2.14 8.06
C ILE A 70 -7.36 1.01 7.39
N ARG A 71 -7.62 1.16 6.09
CA ARG A 71 -8.27 0.12 5.30
C ARG A 71 -7.33 -0.40 4.24
N PHE A 72 -7.35 -1.71 4.07
CA PHE A 72 -6.57 -2.39 3.06
C PHE A 72 -7.54 -2.98 2.04
N TYR A 73 -7.47 -2.49 0.81
CA TYR A 73 -8.31 -2.98 -0.28
C TYR A 73 -7.44 -3.83 -1.20
N PRO A 74 -7.56 -5.14 -1.14
CA PRO A 74 -6.78 -5.99 -2.05
C PRO A 74 -7.36 -5.96 -3.45
N LEU A 75 -6.50 -5.85 -4.44
CA LEU A 75 -6.89 -5.91 -5.83
C LEU A 75 -6.24 -7.13 -6.45
N CYS A 76 -7.02 -7.98 -7.09
CA CYS A 76 -6.45 -9.11 -7.80
C CYS A 76 -5.70 -8.60 -9.03
N ALA A 77 -4.85 -9.46 -9.61
CA ALA A 77 -4.05 -9.08 -10.75
C ALA A 77 -4.91 -8.55 -11.90
N ASN A 78 -6.04 -9.18 -12.12
CA ASN A 78 -6.95 -8.77 -13.19
C ASN A 78 -7.52 -7.37 -12.92
N CYS A 79 -7.81 -7.07 -11.67
CA CYS A 79 -8.34 -5.75 -11.30
C CYS A 79 -7.27 -4.68 -11.43
N VAL A 80 -6.03 -5.00 -11.08
CA VAL A 80 -4.93 -4.04 -11.22
C VAL A 80 -4.78 -3.61 -12.68
N GLU A 81 -4.88 -4.58 -13.60
CA GLU A 81 -4.77 -4.29 -15.02
C GLU A 81 -5.88 -3.39 -15.53
N LYS A 82 -7.00 -3.36 -14.82
CA LYS A 82 -8.14 -2.57 -15.23
C LYS A 82 -8.19 -1.19 -14.59
N VAL A 83 -7.21 -0.86 -13.76
CA VAL A 83 -7.17 0.47 -13.16
C VAL A 83 -6.94 1.49 -14.27
N GLU A 84 -7.80 2.49 -14.32
CA GLU A 84 -7.70 3.56 -15.29
C GLU A 84 -7.26 4.83 -14.60
N THR A 85 -6.32 5.52 -15.21
CA THR A 85 -5.79 6.75 -14.66
C THR A 85 -6.01 7.89 -15.65
N ILE A 86 -6.60 8.96 -15.17
CA ILE A 86 -6.76 10.17 -15.94
C ILE A 86 -5.88 11.22 -15.27
N GLY A 87 -4.82 11.62 -15.95
CA GLY A 87 -3.85 12.54 -15.36
C GLY A 87 -3.04 11.83 -14.27
N GLY A 88 -1.77 11.65 -14.50
CA GLY A 88 -0.88 11.01 -13.56
C GLY A 88 -0.34 9.69 -14.06
N PRO A 89 0.60 9.10 -13.33
CA PRO A 89 1.23 7.87 -13.78
C PRO A 89 0.37 6.64 -13.47
N PRO A 90 0.62 5.53 -14.19
CA PRO A 90 -0.05 4.28 -13.90
C PRO A 90 0.46 3.68 -12.58
N PRO A 91 -0.18 2.61 -12.09
CA PRO A 91 0.29 1.95 -10.88
C PRO A 91 1.76 1.55 -10.99
N ALA A 92 2.49 1.71 -9.89
CA ALA A 92 3.94 1.56 -9.90
C ALA A 92 4.40 0.17 -10.31
N GLU A 93 3.69 -0.86 -9.87
CA GLU A 93 4.09 -2.22 -10.18
C GLU A 93 4.02 -2.49 -11.68
N ALA A 94 3.01 -1.93 -12.34
CA ALA A 94 2.87 -2.10 -13.78
C ALA A 94 4.07 -1.51 -14.51
N MET A 95 4.63 -0.45 -13.99
CA MET A 95 5.80 0.16 -14.62
C MET A 95 7.03 -0.71 -14.50
N LEU A 96 7.13 -1.48 -13.43
CA LEU A 96 8.28 -2.36 -13.24
C LEU A 96 8.33 -3.48 -14.25
N PHE A 97 7.17 -3.93 -14.69
CA PHE A 97 7.13 -5.04 -15.64
C PHE A 97 7.49 -4.62 -17.05
N VAL A 98 7.47 -3.36 -17.32
CA VAL A 98 7.83 -2.86 -18.64
C VAL A 98 9.33 -2.93 -18.85
N ILE A 99 10.05 -2.91 -17.78
CA ILE A 99 11.50 -2.94 -17.85
C ILE A 99 11.98 -4.34 -18.14
#